data_7a70d8cf2f59c5db8c7b504443cd95ba
#
_entry.id   7a70d8cf2f59c5db8c7b504443cd95ba
#
_cell.length_a   1.000
_cell.length_b   1.000
_cell.length_c   1.000
_cell.angle_alpha   90.00
_cell.angle_beta   90.00
_cell.angle_gamma   90.00
#
_symmetry.space_group_name_H-M   'P 1'
#
loop_
_entity.id
_entity.type
_entity.pdbx_description
1 polymer ?
#
loop_
_entity_poly.entity_id
_entity_poly.type
_entity_poly.pdbx_seq_one_letter_code
_entity_poly.pdbx_strand_id
1 'polypeptide(L)'
;MFRQKTNVGFATENKDDYVHADLEALNEKLSFLQVTHEDLARVRDVSSLIEPYLELIAKRQYDTIEKFPNLNKIIVEHSHRERLERAFVDYFRRLFRADVADSVFWQERKRIGRVHSRIQVTADWYIGSYMRLFEYLIPAVVNQWYGKPRELSDTLLACLKMVFLDMQVIMEAYEEEELQVGYIENVSNVLELILGIEDILPTKNAIEQVASDSENISAATEQLSASVREVADYAVKAAEHGDRVMRDAQAGGEVARTALEGIVALRQAFDQLQHQSTAVVAAAERISSVLELIQEIAEQTHVLSLNAGIEAARAGEHGRGFQVIASEVRALANQTRNSIQETMDVIQNVQDAARTMNQVTQTVSMELVDKVSTAQQAMGVIENIVSEIHHIVEYMGNIAASAEEQAAATEDIATRVVDIMDGVTDVKQRIDGLGKGMYRTGVQVNDLRNAMVERIANARHDRMLLRISKTDHLLWKWWLYNYMMGYHAMEEEQLKDHHECRFGKWYDAAKGHSSFAANPLFQRLDEPHQRVHQLASEIYHALQQDIRSDVSAKLHDLEEASQEVVRLLDALYEELERQ
;
A
#
# COMPACT_ATOMS: atom_id res chain seq x y z
N MET A 1 -7.73 -31.41 -28.08
CA MET A 1 -7.78 -31.99 -29.44
C MET A 1 -6.88 -31.13 -30.35
N PHE A 2 -5.57 -31.11 -30.07
CA PHE A 2 -4.56 -30.48 -30.91
C PHE A 2 -3.38 -31.44 -31.01
N ARG A 3 -3.55 -32.46 -31.86
CA ARG A 3 -2.45 -33.22 -32.42
C ARG A 3 -2.20 -32.66 -33.82
N GLN A 4 -1.36 -31.64 -33.95
CA GLN A 4 -0.70 -31.39 -35.21
C GLN A 4 0.78 -31.47 -35.01
N LYS A 5 1.34 -32.49 -35.63
CA LYS A 5 2.79 -32.65 -35.80
C LYS A 5 3.31 -31.47 -36.62
N THR A 6 3.88 -30.51 -35.99
CA THR A 6 4.79 -29.55 -36.64
C THR A 6 6.23 -30.00 -36.39
N ASN A 7 6.58 -31.15 -36.97
CA ASN A 7 7.98 -31.42 -37.27
C ASN A 7 8.33 -30.65 -38.56
N VAL A 8 8.61 -29.36 -38.45
CA VAL A 8 9.39 -28.66 -39.45
C VAL A 8 10.85 -28.96 -39.08
N GLY A 9 11.37 -30.06 -39.63
CA GLY A 9 12.78 -30.43 -39.52
C GLY A 9 13.60 -29.38 -40.26
N PHE A 10 14.31 -28.54 -39.53
CA PHE A 10 15.46 -27.81 -40.08
C PHE A 10 16.58 -28.84 -40.19
N ALA A 11 16.86 -29.27 -41.42
CA ALA A 11 18.01 -30.10 -41.71
C ALA A 11 19.31 -29.32 -41.36
N THR A 12 20.17 -29.94 -40.60
CA THR A 12 21.54 -29.49 -40.36
C THR A 12 22.33 -29.73 -41.63
N GLU A 13 22.57 -28.69 -42.41
CA GLU A 13 23.49 -28.76 -43.54
C GLU A 13 24.49 -27.60 -43.58
N ASN A 14 25.66 -27.87 -44.10
CA ASN A 14 26.96 -27.21 -44.06
C ASN A 14 27.02 -25.71 -44.47
N LYS A 15 28.11 -25.03 -44.14
CA LYS A 15 28.46 -23.61 -44.33
C LYS A 15 28.34 -23.07 -45.76
N ASP A 16 28.39 -23.94 -46.75
CA ASP A 16 28.17 -23.62 -48.18
C ASP A 16 26.67 -23.45 -48.53
N ASP A 17 25.77 -23.86 -47.64
CA ASP A 17 24.35 -23.97 -47.95
C ASP A 17 23.61 -22.63 -48.02
N TYR A 18 24.05 -21.57 -47.32
CA TYR A 18 23.38 -20.27 -47.36
C TYR A 18 23.66 -19.53 -48.69
N VAL A 19 24.91 -19.57 -49.16
CA VAL A 19 25.26 -19.05 -50.49
C VAL A 19 24.66 -19.94 -51.59
N HIS A 20 24.58 -21.26 -51.34
CA HIS A 20 23.93 -22.21 -52.23
C HIS A 20 22.42 -22.03 -52.29
N ALA A 21 21.71 -21.71 -51.19
CA ALA A 21 20.27 -21.54 -51.20
C ALA A 21 19.83 -20.27 -51.99
N ASP A 22 20.55 -19.17 -51.84
CA ASP A 22 20.32 -17.96 -52.66
C ASP A 22 20.62 -18.21 -54.13
N LEU A 23 21.69 -18.99 -54.44
CA LEU A 23 22.01 -19.39 -55.78
C LEU A 23 21.01 -20.41 -56.37
N GLU A 24 20.45 -21.32 -55.53
CA GLU A 24 19.43 -22.27 -55.94
C GLU A 24 18.12 -21.58 -56.30
N ALA A 25 17.61 -20.66 -55.42
CA ALA A 25 16.45 -19.82 -55.68
C ALA A 25 16.61 -18.94 -56.94
N LEU A 26 17.84 -18.45 -57.16
CA LEU A 26 18.18 -17.73 -58.37
C LEU A 26 18.15 -18.61 -59.59
N ASN A 27 18.75 -19.81 -59.52
CA ASN A 27 18.72 -20.77 -60.62
C ASN A 27 17.30 -21.21 -61.02
N GLU A 28 16.39 -21.29 -60.04
CA GLU A 28 14.98 -21.53 -60.30
C GLU A 28 14.37 -20.37 -61.09
N LYS A 29 14.65 -19.10 -60.74
CA LYS A 29 14.16 -17.90 -61.43
C LYS A 29 14.73 -17.83 -62.86
N LEU A 30 16.05 -18.06 -62.99
CA LEU A 30 16.70 -18.12 -64.30
C LEU A 30 16.06 -19.19 -65.19
N SER A 31 15.81 -20.38 -64.63
CA SER A 31 15.16 -21.51 -65.34
C SER A 31 13.73 -21.20 -65.71
N PHE A 32 12.95 -20.60 -64.76
CA PHE A 32 11.56 -20.23 -65.01
C PHE A 32 11.42 -19.21 -66.16
N LEU A 33 12.31 -18.19 -66.16
CA LEU A 33 12.37 -17.19 -67.24
C LEU A 33 13.07 -17.70 -68.51
N GLN A 34 13.60 -18.93 -68.47
CA GLN A 34 14.39 -19.50 -69.58
C GLN A 34 15.50 -18.55 -70.04
N VAL A 35 16.28 -17.99 -69.08
CA VAL A 35 17.41 -17.14 -69.39
C VAL A 35 18.56 -18.04 -69.80
N THR A 36 19.09 -17.84 -71.01
CA THR A 36 20.20 -18.60 -71.60
C THR A 36 21.50 -17.82 -71.58
N HIS A 37 22.64 -18.48 -71.75
CA HIS A 37 23.94 -17.81 -71.94
C HIS A 37 23.92 -16.87 -73.16
N GLU A 38 23.16 -17.20 -74.20
CA GLU A 38 22.98 -16.35 -75.38
C GLU A 38 22.18 -15.08 -75.03
N ASP A 39 21.12 -15.16 -74.20
CA ASP A 39 20.41 -14.01 -73.71
C ASP A 39 21.34 -13.07 -72.92
N LEU A 40 22.17 -13.60 -72.01
CA LEU A 40 23.13 -12.79 -71.26
C LEU A 40 24.21 -12.13 -72.14
N ALA A 41 24.65 -12.81 -73.22
CA ALA A 41 25.55 -12.21 -74.22
C ALA A 41 24.89 -11.03 -74.95
N ARG A 42 23.64 -11.20 -75.42
CA ARG A 42 22.85 -10.15 -76.06
C ARG A 42 22.63 -8.95 -75.15
N VAL A 43 22.35 -9.17 -73.84
CA VAL A 43 22.19 -8.07 -72.85
C VAL A 43 23.51 -7.30 -72.69
N ARG A 44 24.65 -7.98 -72.69
CA ARG A 44 25.98 -7.33 -72.64
C ARG A 44 26.24 -6.48 -73.91
N ASP A 45 25.86 -6.97 -75.07
CA ASP A 45 25.99 -6.20 -76.32
C ASP A 45 25.18 -4.92 -76.28
N VAL A 46 23.98 -4.93 -75.64
CA VAL A 46 23.14 -3.77 -75.46
C VAL A 46 23.70 -2.75 -74.46
N SER A 47 24.59 -3.17 -73.55
CA SER A 47 25.23 -2.28 -72.56
C SER A 47 25.86 -1.05 -73.19
N SER A 48 26.60 -1.20 -74.27
CA SER A 48 27.24 -0.10 -74.99
C SER A 48 26.23 0.87 -75.69
N LEU A 49 25.06 0.36 -76.02
CA LEU A 49 24.00 1.12 -76.64
C LEU A 49 23.20 1.99 -75.66
N ILE A 50 23.01 1.48 -74.45
CA ILE A 50 22.22 2.17 -73.45
C ILE A 50 23.04 3.11 -72.56
N GLU A 51 24.35 2.83 -72.39
CA GLU A 51 25.28 3.60 -71.56
C GLU A 51 25.16 5.15 -71.79
N PRO A 52 25.15 5.66 -73.04
CA PRO A 52 25.05 7.10 -73.30
C PRO A 52 23.75 7.76 -72.80
N TYR A 53 22.73 6.95 -72.55
CA TYR A 53 21.41 7.42 -72.13
C TYR A 53 21.17 7.31 -70.62
N LEU A 54 21.98 6.57 -69.86
CA LEU A 54 21.73 6.28 -68.44
C LEU A 54 21.59 7.56 -67.60
N GLU A 55 22.45 8.57 -67.79
CA GLU A 55 22.37 9.84 -67.06
C GLU A 55 21.07 10.59 -67.41
N LEU A 56 20.65 10.59 -68.69
CA LEU A 56 19.42 11.23 -69.11
C LEU A 56 18.19 10.49 -68.57
N ILE A 57 18.23 9.15 -68.55
CA ILE A 57 17.18 8.31 -67.98
C ILE A 57 17.04 8.62 -66.47
N ALA A 58 18.15 8.66 -65.72
CA ALA A 58 18.16 8.99 -64.30
C ALA A 58 17.56 10.38 -64.06
N LYS A 59 18.04 11.39 -64.76
CA LYS A 59 17.51 12.77 -64.63
C LYS A 59 16.00 12.79 -64.87
N ARG A 60 15.53 12.16 -65.94
CA ARG A 60 14.12 12.14 -66.31
C ARG A 60 13.24 11.37 -65.34
N GLN A 61 13.80 10.33 -64.74
CA GLN A 61 13.14 9.60 -63.67
C GLN A 61 12.89 10.51 -62.45
N TYR A 62 13.91 11.22 -61.97
CA TYR A 62 13.76 12.08 -60.80
C TYR A 62 12.96 13.36 -61.12
N ASP A 63 13.06 13.93 -62.31
CA ASP A 63 12.16 15.00 -62.79
C ASP A 63 10.67 14.56 -62.77
N THR A 64 10.45 13.28 -62.97
CA THR A 64 9.09 12.72 -62.91
C THR A 64 8.66 12.49 -61.46
N ILE A 65 9.50 11.89 -60.62
CA ILE A 65 9.22 11.61 -59.21
C ILE A 65 8.90 12.90 -58.44
N GLU A 66 9.63 13.99 -58.69
CA GLU A 66 9.42 15.28 -58.01
C GLU A 66 8.03 15.88 -58.25
N LYS A 67 7.33 15.45 -59.32
CA LYS A 67 5.94 15.87 -59.58
C LYS A 67 4.91 15.20 -58.70
N PHE A 68 5.29 14.15 -57.99
CA PHE A 68 4.45 13.42 -57.07
C PHE A 68 4.82 13.74 -55.60
N PRO A 69 3.99 14.54 -54.88
CA PRO A 69 4.35 15.06 -53.56
C PRO A 69 4.77 13.97 -52.55
N ASN A 70 4.11 12.82 -52.58
CA ASN A 70 4.41 11.70 -51.66
C ASN A 70 5.80 11.11 -51.93
N LEU A 71 6.18 10.91 -53.19
CA LEU A 71 7.50 10.39 -53.58
C LEU A 71 8.61 11.42 -53.34
N ASN A 72 8.34 12.70 -53.66
CA ASN A 72 9.30 13.76 -53.41
C ASN A 72 9.59 13.94 -51.92
N LYS A 73 8.59 13.77 -51.04
CA LYS A 73 8.77 13.78 -49.59
C LYS A 73 9.76 12.70 -49.13
N ILE A 74 9.64 11.48 -49.66
CA ILE A 74 10.55 10.36 -49.34
C ILE A 74 11.99 10.72 -49.75
N ILE A 75 12.20 11.36 -50.93
CA ILE A 75 13.54 11.78 -51.36
C ILE A 75 14.13 12.78 -50.37
N VAL A 76 13.37 13.80 -49.99
CA VAL A 76 13.83 14.86 -49.07
C VAL A 76 14.14 14.33 -47.67
N GLU A 77 13.36 13.37 -47.16
CA GLU A 77 13.54 12.79 -45.83
C GLU A 77 14.71 11.81 -45.75
N HIS A 78 14.99 11.07 -46.82
CA HIS A 78 15.94 9.93 -46.74
C HIS A 78 17.21 10.10 -47.61
N SER A 79 17.26 11.05 -48.54
CA SER A 79 18.40 11.23 -49.45
C SER A 79 18.43 12.61 -50.10
N HIS A 80 19.21 12.74 -51.15
CA HIS A 80 19.25 13.91 -52.02
C HIS A 80 19.42 13.49 -53.50
N ARG A 81 18.90 14.28 -54.39
CA ARG A 81 18.72 13.97 -55.81
C ARG A 81 20.02 13.52 -56.50
N GLU A 82 21.13 14.24 -56.33
CA GLU A 82 22.40 13.94 -57.05
C GLU A 82 22.97 12.58 -56.67
N ARG A 83 22.77 12.15 -55.41
CA ARG A 83 23.19 10.81 -54.95
C ARG A 83 22.33 9.73 -55.60
N LEU A 84 21.02 9.95 -55.64
CA LEU A 84 20.07 8.99 -56.19
C LEU A 84 20.22 8.84 -57.69
N GLU A 85 20.46 9.94 -58.45
CA GLU A 85 20.72 9.89 -59.89
C GLU A 85 21.98 9.05 -60.18
N ARG A 86 23.05 9.25 -59.43
CA ARG A 86 24.29 8.42 -59.58
C ARG A 86 24.03 6.96 -59.25
N ALA A 87 23.34 6.68 -58.17
CA ALA A 87 23.00 5.31 -57.78
C ALA A 87 22.13 4.61 -58.82
N PHE A 88 21.19 5.32 -59.44
CA PHE A 88 20.32 4.82 -60.52
C PHE A 88 21.14 4.47 -61.79
N VAL A 89 22.06 5.35 -62.19
CA VAL A 89 22.98 5.06 -63.30
C VAL A 89 23.82 3.83 -63.05
N ASP A 90 24.44 3.73 -61.87
CA ASP A 90 25.27 2.58 -61.50
C ASP A 90 24.47 1.27 -61.41
N TYR A 91 23.23 1.34 -60.93
CA TYR A 91 22.32 0.20 -60.86
C TYR A 91 22.04 -0.40 -62.27
N PHE A 92 21.63 0.44 -63.23
CA PHE A 92 21.33 -0.06 -64.58
C PHE A 92 22.61 -0.42 -65.37
N ARG A 93 23.72 0.28 -65.15
CA ARG A 93 25.01 -0.09 -65.72
C ARG A 93 25.39 -1.52 -65.31
N ARG A 94 25.19 -1.89 -64.05
CA ARG A 94 25.45 -3.23 -63.56
C ARG A 94 24.44 -4.26 -64.07
N LEU A 95 23.19 -3.88 -64.26
CA LEU A 95 22.15 -4.73 -64.81
C LEU A 95 22.56 -5.22 -66.21
N PHE A 96 23.04 -4.32 -67.07
CA PHE A 96 23.43 -4.65 -68.44
C PHE A 96 24.81 -5.31 -68.57
N ARG A 97 25.64 -5.34 -67.52
CA ARG A 97 26.83 -6.23 -67.46
C ARG A 97 26.44 -7.70 -67.38
N ALA A 98 25.23 -7.99 -66.90
CA ALA A 98 24.65 -9.31 -66.82
C ALA A 98 25.52 -10.33 -66.08
N ASP A 99 26.17 -9.91 -64.98
CA ASP A 99 27.05 -10.76 -64.16
C ASP A 99 26.22 -11.57 -63.17
N VAL A 100 25.25 -12.32 -63.67
CA VAL A 100 24.26 -13.06 -62.85
C VAL A 100 24.87 -14.19 -62.01
N ALA A 101 26.12 -14.59 -62.28
CA ALA A 101 26.85 -15.57 -61.46
C ALA A 101 27.51 -14.94 -60.24
N ASP A 102 27.58 -13.60 -60.11
CA ASP A 102 28.17 -12.91 -58.98
C ASP A 102 27.16 -12.75 -57.86
N SER A 103 27.43 -13.34 -56.68
CA SER A 103 26.60 -13.21 -55.51
C SER A 103 26.42 -11.77 -55.04
N VAL A 104 27.43 -10.88 -55.25
CA VAL A 104 27.36 -9.45 -54.89
C VAL A 104 26.29 -8.73 -55.74
N PHE A 105 26.11 -9.14 -56.99
CA PHE A 105 25.08 -8.59 -57.86
C PHE A 105 23.66 -8.77 -57.29
N TRP A 106 23.37 -9.96 -56.71
CA TRP A 106 22.06 -10.32 -56.16
C TRP A 106 21.84 -9.70 -54.80
N GLN A 107 22.84 -9.70 -53.94
CA GLN A 107 22.77 -9.09 -52.62
C GLN A 107 22.51 -7.58 -52.69
N GLU A 108 23.14 -6.88 -53.64
CA GLU A 108 22.85 -5.46 -53.86
C GLU A 108 21.40 -5.22 -54.28
N ARG A 109 20.84 -6.09 -55.12
CA ARG A 109 19.43 -5.95 -55.55
C ARG A 109 18.46 -6.24 -54.41
N LYS A 110 18.66 -7.31 -53.69
CA LYS A 110 17.88 -7.59 -52.46
C LYS A 110 17.96 -6.42 -51.46
N ARG A 111 19.16 -5.86 -51.27
CA ARG A 111 19.34 -4.68 -50.41
C ARG A 111 18.54 -3.46 -50.92
N ILE A 112 18.56 -3.20 -52.21
CA ILE A 112 17.79 -2.09 -52.82
C ILE A 112 16.30 -2.31 -52.59
N GLY A 113 15.77 -3.51 -52.83
CA GLY A 113 14.38 -3.87 -52.57
C GLY A 113 13.99 -3.61 -51.10
N ARG A 114 14.77 -4.13 -50.14
CA ARG A 114 14.55 -3.88 -48.71
C ARG A 114 14.57 -2.41 -48.32
N VAL A 115 15.54 -1.61 -48.85
CA VAL A 115 15.62 -0.18 -48.56
C VAL A 115 14.39 0.55 -49.07
N HIS A 116 13.95 0.26 -50.31
CA HIS A 116 12.77 0.92 -50.89
C HIS A 116 11.48 0.54 -50.13
N SER A 117 11.31 -0.74 -49.75
CA SER A 117 10.19 -1.15 -48.91
C SER A 117 10.19 -0.40 -47.58
N ARG A 118 11.34 -0.30 -46.91
CA ARG A 118 11.51 0.35 -45.61
C ARG A 118 11.17 1.84 -45.63
N ILE A 119 11.56 2.55 -46.69
CA ILE A 119 11.24 3.98 -46.88
C ILE A 119 9.86 4.19 -47.52
N GLN A 120 9.03 3.13 -47.54
CA GLN A 120 7.63 3.17 -48.03
C GLN A 120 7.47 3.60 -49.52
N VAL A 121 8.47 3.35 -50.35
CA VAL A 121 8.26 3.35 -51.82
C VAL A 121 7.52 2.07 -52.14
N THR A 122 6.25 2.15 -52.52
CA THR A 122 5.45 0.97 -52.84
C THR A 122 5.91 0.26 -54.10
N ALA A 123 5.67 -1.06 -54.19
CA ALA A 123 6.14 -1.92 -55.29
C ALA A 123 5.69 -1.44 -56.68
N ASP A 124 4.49 -0.86 -56.81
CA ASP A 124 3.95 -0.29 -58.05
C ASP A 124 4.77 0.90 -58.57
N TRP A 125 5.20 1.82 -57.69
CA TRP A 125 6.09 2.91 -58.05
C TRP A 125 7.46 2.41 -58.49
N TYR A 126 8.00 1.40 -57.75
CA TYR A 126 9.28 0.81 -58.09
C TYR A 126 9.24 0.16 -59.49
N ILE A 127 8.23 -0.68 -59.75
CA ILE A 127 8.02 -1.32 -61.06
C ILE A 127 7.81 -0.26 -62.16
N GLY A 128 7.03 0.77 -61.87
CA GLY A 128 6.79 1.87 -62.79
C GLY A 128 8.06 2.59 -63.24
N SER A 129 9.14 2.59 -62.42
CA SER A 129 10.41 3.25 -62.75
C SER A 129 11.13 2.61 -63.93
N TYR A 130 10.95 1.33 -64.22
CA TYR A 130 11.54 0.66 -65.38
C TYR A 130 11.00 1.18 -66.72
N MET A 131 9.85 1.83 -66.70
CA MET A 131 9.31 2.45 -67.92
C MET A 131 10.24 3.50 -68.47
N ARG A 132 10.96 4.23 -67.59
CA ARG A 132 11.98 5.23 -68.03
C ARG A 132 13.13 4.54 -68.79
N LEU A 133 13.54 3.35 -68.35
CA LEU A 133 14.54 2.57 -69.06
C LEU A 133 14.02 2.14 -70.45
N PHE A 134 12.82 1.61 -70.54
CA PHE A 134 12.24 1.10 -71.79
C PHE A 134 12.03 2.19 -72.82
N GLU A 135 11.74 3.45 -72.42
CA GLU A 135 11.60 4.60 -73.32
C GLU A 135 12.88 4.83 -74.16
N TYR A 136 14.05 4.47 -73.69
CA TYR A 136 15.32 4.61 -74.37
C TYR A 136 15.89 3.30 -74.89
N LEU A 137 15.71 2.22 -74.11
CA LEU A 137 16.20 0.89 -74.48
C LEU A 137 15.58 0.36 -75.77
N ILE A 138 14.25 0.41 -75.85
CA ILE A 138 13.52 -0.13 -77.02
C ILE A 138 13.93 0.59 -78.32
N PRO A 139 13.92 1.93 -78.41
CA PRO A 139 14.36 2.62 -79.59
C PRO A 139 15.84 2.34 -79.93
N ALA A 140 16.73 2.29 -78.99
CA ALA A 140 18.15 1.98 -79.20
C ALA A 140 18.36 0.62 -79.84
N VAL A 141 17.67 -0.40 -79.30
CA VAL A 141 17.70 -1.76 -79.79
C VAL A 141 17.07 -1.86 -81.18
N VAL A 142 15.91 -1.22 -81.42
CA VAL A 142 15.23 -1.20 -82.72
C VAL A 142 16.13 -0.57 -83.77
N ASN A 143 16.76 0.56 -83.46
CA ASN A 143 17.62 1.25 -84.41
C ASN A 143 18.87 0.44 -84.78
N GLN A 144 19.47 -0.26 -83.79
CA GLN A 144 20.70 -1.07 -84.00
C GLN A 144 20.43 -2.28 -84.87
N TRP A 145 19.32 -2.97 -84.65
CA TRP A 145 18.98 -4.21 -85.38
C TRP A 145 17.87 -3.97 -86.43
N TYR A 146 17.73 -2.71 -86.92
CA TYR A 146 16.80 -2.40 -87.99
C TYR A 146 17.08 -3.27 -89.21
N GLY A 147 16.03 -3.89 -89.75
CA GLY A 147 16.15 -4.80 -90.92
C GLY A 147 16.59 -6.22 -90.58
N LYS A 148 16.80 -6.53 -89.30
CA LYS A 148 17.19 -7.88 -88.78
C LYS A 148 16.13 -8.37 -87.79
N PRO A 149 14.94 -8.78 -88.21
CA PRO A 149 13.79 -8.98 -87.34
C PRO A 149 14.03 -10.09 -86.31
N ARG A 150 14.84 -11.11 -86.60
CA ARG A 150 15.13 -12.19 -85.69
C ARG A 150 16.05 -11.74 -84.54
N GLU A 151 17.18 -11.11 -84.94
CA GLU A 151 18.12 -10.54 -83.94
C GLU A 151 17.49 -9.44 -83.09
N LEU A 152 16.61 -8.64 -83.67
CA LEU A 152 15.82 -7.60 -82.94
C LEU A 152 14.90 -8.26 -81.91
N SER A 153 14.12 -9.27 -82.30
CA SER A 153 13.19 -10.00 -81.41
C SER A 153 13.95 -10.70 -80.27
N ASP A 154 15.03 -11.44 -80.63
CA ASP A 154 15.81 -12.17 -79.62
C ASP A 154 16.50 -11.23 -78.64
N THR A 155 17.02 -10.08 -79.11
CA THR A 155 17.66 -9.08 -78.22
C THR A 155 16.66 -8.37 -77.30
N LEU A 156 15.49 -7.98 -77.83
CA LEU A 156 14.44 -7.41 -76.99
C LEU A 156 13.97 -8.41 -75.91
N LEU A 157 13.78 -9.67 -76.33
CA LEU A 157 13.35 -10.71 -75.38
C LEU A 157 14.41 -10.94 -74.30
N ALA A 158 15.69 -11.00 -74.65
CA ALA A 158 16.79 -11.11 -73.68
C ALA A 158 16.83 -9.96 -72.69
N CYS A 159 16.65 -8.72 -73.16
CA CYS A 159 16.56 -7.55 -72.27
C CYS A 159 15.34 -7.62 -71.34
N LEU A 160 14.17 -8.01 -71.85
CA LEU A 160 12.97 -8.20 -71.05
C LEU A 160 13.15 -9.28 -69.98
N LYS A 161 13.70 -10.46 -70.35
CA LYS A 161 13.99 -11.52 -69.37
C LYS A 161 14.90 -11.00 -68.25
N MET A 162 15.92 -10.22 -68.57
CA MET A 162 16.84 -9.67 -67.57
C MET A 162 16.15 -8.66 -66.64
N VAL A 163 15.32 -7.76 -67.19
CA VAL A 163 14.55 -6.81 -66.37
C VAL A 163 13.51 -7.52 -65.51
N PHE A 164 12.80 -8.52 -66.03
CA PHE A 164 11.86 -9.31 -65.26
C PHE A 164 12.53 -10.11 -64.16
N LEU A 165 13.74 -10.67 -64.41
CA LEU A 165 14.54 -11.36 -63.38
C LEU A 165 14.92 -10.37 -62.25
N ASP A 166 15.37 -9.18 -62.59
CA ASP A 166 15.69 -8.13 -61.65
C ASP A 166 14.47 -7.71 -60.82
N MET A 167 13.30 -7.50 -61.47
CA MET A 167 12.04 -7.24 -60.77
C MET A 167 11.67 -8.37 -59.81
N GLN A 168 11.79 -9.64 -60.18
CA GLN A 168 11.48 -10.76 -59.32
C GLN A 168 12.33 -10.76 -58.03
N VAL A 169 13.63 -10.50 -58.17
CA VAL A 169 14.54 -10.45 -56.99
C VAL A 169 14.22 -9.26 -56.10
N ILE A 170 13.89 -8.12 -56.67
CA ILE A 170 13.51 -6.92 -55.92
C ILE A 170 12.16 -7.14 -55.22
N MET A 171 11.16 -7.71 -55.90
CA MET A 171 9.84 -7.95 -55.31
C MET A 171 9.88 -9.00 -54.19
N GLU A 172 10.70 -10.04 -54.34
CA GLU A 172 10.99 -10.98 -53.25
C GLU A 172 11.56 -10.25 -52.04
N ALA A 173 12.52 -9.31 -52.24
CA ALA A 173 13.09 -8.53 -51.16
C ALA A 173 12.09 -7.53 -50.53
N TYR A 174 11.13 -7.00 -51.29
CA TYR A 174 10.01 -6.22 -50.77
C TYR A 174 9.10 -7.08 -49.88
N GLU A 175 8.70 -8.28 -50.33
CA GLU A 175 7.87 -9.19 -49.59
C GLU A 175 8.56 -9.65 -48.28
N GLU A 176 9.85 -9.99 -48.37
CA GLU A 176 10.66 -10.34 -47.21
C GLU A 176 10.69 -9.21 -46.16
N GLU A 177 10.94 -7.95 -46.58
CA GLU A 177 11.01 -6.82 -45.66
C GLU A 177 9.65 -6.48 -45.08
N GLU A 178 8.56 -6.51 -45.88
CA GLU A 178 7.21 -6.26 -45.38
C GLU A 178 6.76 -7.32 -44.38
N LEU A 179 7.08 -8.59 -44.62
CA LEU A 179 6.81 -9.68 -43.69
C LEU A 179 7.70 -9.59 -42.44
N GLN A 180 8.99 -9.19 -42.57
CA GLN A 180 9.92 -9.08 -41.46
C GLN A 180 9.61 -7.93 -40.53
N VAL A 181 9.48 -6.72 -41.09
CA VAL A 181 9.36 -5.49 -40.31
C VAL A 181 7.91 -5.23 -39.92
N GLY A 182 6.98 -5.41 -40.88
CA GLY A 182 5.58 -5.03 -40.63
C GLY A 182 4.86 -5.99 -39.68
N TYR A 183 5.05 -7.30 -39.86
CA TYR A 183 4.24 -8.27 -39.15
C TYR A 183 4.90 -8.84 -37.89
N ILE A 184 6.15 -9.25 -37.95
CA ILE A 184 6.80 -9.90 -36.78
C ILE A 184 7.09 -8.87 -35.69
N GLU A 185 7.51 -7.67 -36.07
CA GLU A 185 7.73 -6.59 -35.12
C GLU A 185 6.41 -6.16 -34.45
N ASN A 186 5.34 -6.01 -35.23
CA ASN A 186 4.01 -5.74 -34.66
C ASN A 186 3.52 -6.88 -33.74
N VAL A 187 3.74 -8.14 -34.10
CA VAL A 187 3.43 -9.29 -33.24
C VAL A 187 4.27 -9.25 -31.97
N SER A 188 5.57 -8.94 -32.08
CA SER A 188 6.45 -8.79 -30.91
C SER A 188 5.95 -7.69 -29.97
N ASN A 189 5.62 -6.52 -30.51
CA ASN A 189 5.11 -5.39 -29.72
C ASN A 189 3.78 -5.71 -29.04
N VAL A 190 2.87 -6.42 -29.73
CA VAL A 190 1.61 -6.87 -29.14
C VAL A 190 1.85 -7.92 -28.05
N LEU A 191 2.82 -8.83 -28.24
CA LEU A 191 3.18 -9.80 -27.21
C LEU A 191 3.78 -9.13 -25.98
N GLU A 192 4.63 -8.12 -26.16
CA GLU A 192 5.15 -7.31 -25.04
C GLU A 192 4.04 -6.61 -24.28
N LEU A 193 3.01 -6.08 -24.96
CA LEU A 193 1.83 -5.49 -24.31
C LEU A 193 1.01 -6.54 -23.55
N ILE A 194 0.84 -7.74 -24.13
CA ILE A 194 0.11 -8.84 -23.48
C ILE A 194 0.85 -9.39 -22.26
N LEU A 195 2.17 -9.25 -22.20
CA LEU A 195 2.97 -9.60 -21.03
C LEU A 195 2.65 -8.71 -19.82
N GLY A 196 1.96 -7.58 -19.96
CA GLY A 196 1.34 -6.87 -18.83
C GLY A 196 0.39 -7.72 -17.97
N ILE A 197 0.13 -8.99 -18.36
CA ILE A 197 -0.51 -10.01 -17.51
C ILE A 197 0.31 -10.27 -16.22
N GLU A 198 1.61 -10.03 -16.23
CA GLU A 198 2.48 -10.17 -15.05
C GLU A 198 2.06 -9.26 -13.90
N ASP A 199 1.49 -8.08 -14.18
CA ASP A 199 0.95 -7.16 -13.17
C ASP A 199 -0.35 -7.65 -12.53
N ILE A 200 -1.02 -8.63 -13.12
CA ILE A 200 -2.26 -9.22 -12.60
C ILE A 200 -2.00 -9.99 -11.30
N LEU A 201 -0.90 -10.72 -11.21
CA LEU A 201 -0.59 -11.53 -10.03
C LEU A 201 -0.32 -10.67 -8.77
N PRO A 202 0.54 -9.65 -8.79
CA PRO A 202 0.69 -8.72 -7.68
C PRO A 202 -0.62 -8.04 -7.30
N THR A 203 -1.42 -7.63 -8.30
CA THR A 203 -2.73 -7.00 -8.06
C THR A 203 -3.71 -7.97 -7.38
N LYS A 204 -3.74 -9.23 -7.80
CA LYS A 204 -4.55 -10.27 -7.16
C LYS A 204 -4.13 -10.47 -5.70
N ASN A 205 -2.84 -10.57 -5.42
CA ASN A 205 -2.31 -10.71 -4.05
C ASN A 205 -2.66 -9.49 -3.18
N ALA A 206 -2.55 -8.28 -3.74
CA ALA A 206 -2.93 -7.05 -3.04
C ALA A 206 -4.42 -7.03 -2.66
N ILE A 207 -5.30 -7.48 -3.56
CA ILE A 207 -6.74 -7.58 -3.30
C ILE A 207 -7.06 -8.68 -2.27
N GLU A 208 -6.32 -9.80 -2.26
CA GLU A 208 -6.46 -10.82 -1.22
C GLU A 208 -6.04 -10.28 0.15
N GLN A 209 -4.98 -9.45 0.21
CA GLN A 209 -4.57 -8.77 1.42
C GLN A 209 -5.65 -7.79 1.92
N VAL A 210 -6.23 -6.97 1.02
CA VAL A 210 -7.33 -6.05 1.37
C VAL A 210 -8.54 -6.82 1.92
N ALA A 211 -8.87 -8.00 1.37
CA ALA A 211 -9.92 -8.87 1.90
C ALA A 211 -9.62 -9.30 3.34
N SER A 212 -8.42 -9.81 3.59
CA SER A 212 -7.98 -10.24 4.93
C SER A 212 -7.96 -9.09 5.93
N ASP A 213 -7.48 -7.92 5.53
CA ASP A 213 -7.47 -6.73 6.38
C ASP A 213 -8.90 -6.26 6.71
N SER A 214 -9.83 -6.36 5.76
CA SER A 214 -11.24 -6.02 5.96
C SER A 214 -11.91 -6.99 6.94
N GLU A 215 -11.61 -8.29 6.89
CA GLU A 215 -12.09 -9.27 7.88
C GLU A 215 -11.58 -8.94 9.29
N ASN A 216 -10.31 -8.57 9.43
CA ASN A 216 -9.72 -8.17 10.70
C ASN A 216 -10.36 -6.87 11.23
N ILE A 217 -10.64 -5.89 10.36
CA ILE A 217 -11.33 -4.65 10.74
C ILE A 217 -12.77 -4.97 11.18
N SER A 218 -13.47 -5.89 10.50
CA SER A 218 -14.82 -6.32 10.90
C SER A 218 -14.82 -6.89 12.30
N ALA A 219 -13.93 -7.82 12.62
CA ALA A 219 -13.80 -8.41 13.95
C ALA A 219 -13.46 -7.36 15.03
N ALA A 220 -12.54 -6.44 14.72
CA ALA A 220 -12.19 -5.34 15.63
C ALA A 220 -13.38 -4.38 15.88
N THR A 221 -14.19 -4.14 14.84
CA THR A 221 -15.37 -3.27 14.91
C THR A 221 -16.47 -3.91 15.78
N GLU A 222 -16.69 -5.23 15.68
CA GLU A 222 -17.61 -5.96 16.56
C GLU A 222 -17.17 -5.86 18.02
N GLN A 223 -15.88 -6.07 18.30
CA GLN A 223 -15.32 -5.95 19.65
C GLN A 223 -15.43 -4.51 20.18
N LEU A 224 -15.17 -3.51 19.33
CA LEU A 224 -15.32 -2.09 19.68
C LEU A 224 -16.78 -1.77 20.03
N SER A 225 -17.74 -2.26 19.23
CA SER A 225 -19.19 -2.08 19.49
C SER A 225 -19.60 -2.64 20.85
N ALA A 226 -19.10 -3.81 21.21
CA ALA A 226 -19.35 -4.39 22.53
C ALA A 226 -18.75 -3.53 23.64
N SER A 227 -17.51 -3.08 23.49
CA SER A 227 -16.81 -2.23 24.47
C SER A 227 -17.50 -0.88 24.66
N VAL A 228 -17.96 -0.24 23.59
CA VAL A 228 -18.68 1.05 23.66
C VAL A 228 -20.00 0.90 24.42
N ARG A 229 -20.76 -0.18 24.19
CA ARG A 229 -21.98 -0.47 24.94
C ARG A 229 -21.69 -0.69 26.42
N GLU A 230 -20.60 -1.38 26.76
CA GLU A 230 -20.20 -1.60 28.13
C GLU A 230 -19.80 -0.28 28.82
N VAL A 231 -19.10 0.62 28.15
CA VAL A 231 -18.77 1.96 28.65
C VAL A 231 -20.04 2.78 28.93
N ALA A 232 -21.01 2.74 28.01
CA ALA A 232 -22.29 3.42 28.21
C ALA A 232 -23.03 2.88 29.44
N ASP A 233 -23.13 1.57 29.60
CA ASP A 233 -23.75 0.91 30.76
C ASP A 233 -23.04 1.28 32.06
N TYR A 234 -21.71 1.28 32.07
CA TYR A 234 -20.93 1.71 33.25
C TYR A 234 -21.15 3.18 33.59
N ALA A 235 -21.24 4.06 32.62
CA ALA A 235 -21.51 5.47 32.85
C ALA A 235 -22.90 5.69 33.49
N VAL A 236 -23.92 5.00 33.00
CA VAL A 236 -25.29 5.05 33.57
C VAL A 236 -25.27 4.52 35.01
N LYS A 237 -24.67 3.35 35.27
CA LYS A 237 -24.59 2.79 36.61
C LYS A 237 -23.78 3.66 37.57
N ALA A 238 -22.73 4.31 37.10
CA ALA A 238 -21.92 5.22 37.91
C ALA A 238 -22.71 6.49 38.27
N ALA A 239 -23.51 7.02 37.36
CA ALA A 239 -24.42 8.15 37.63
C ALA A 239 -25.47 7.79 38.68
N GLU A 240 -26.13 6.64 38.54
CA GLU A 240 -27.09 6.13 39.55
C GLU A 240 -26.42 5.92 40.90
N HIS A 241 -25.18 5.45 40.94
CA HIS A 241 -24.42 5.29 42.18
C HIS A 241 -24.10 6.68 42.77
N GLY A 242 -23.69 7.63 41.97
CA GLY A 242 -23.46 9.03 42.38
C GLY A 242 -24.70 9.64 43.03
N ASP A 243 -25.88 9.47 42.43
CA ASP A 243 -27.13 9.93 42.99
C ASP A 243 -27.47 9.32 44.36
N ARG A 244 -27.14 8.04 44.56
CA ARG A 244 -27.29 7.38 45.88
C ARG A 244 -26.34 7.98 46.90
N VAL A 245 -25.06 8.10 46.58
CA VAL A 245 -24.06 8.72 47.46
C VAL A 245 -24.40 10.14 47.81
N MET A 246 -24.93 10.93 46.88
CA MET A 246 -25.39 12.30 47.11
C MET A 246 -26.55 12.32 48.15
N ARG A 247 -27.55 11.44 48.00
CA ARG A 247 -28.66 11.32 48.99
C ARG A 247 -28.13 10.91 50.35
N ASP A 248 -27.24 9.97 50.44
CA ASP A 248 -26.65 9.48 51.70
C ASP A 248 -25.83 10.60 52.37
N ALA A 249 -25.05 11.34 51.59
CA ALA A 249 -24.29 12.49 52.10
C ALA A 249 -25.22 13.60 52.60
N GLN A 250 -26.31 13.93 51.86
CA GLN A 250 -27.32 14.91 52.33
C GLN A 250 -28.00 14.45 53.64
N ALA A 251 -28.37 13.18 53.72
CA ALA A 251 -28.96 12.62 54.93
C ALA A 251 -27.97 12.67 56.11
N GLY A 252 -26.68 12.33 55.84
CA GLY A 252 -25.59 12.46 56.86
C GLY A 252 -25.39 13.91 57.30
N GLY A 253 -25.49 14.87 56.41
CA GLY A 253 -25.42 16.31 56.70
C GLY A 253 -26.56 16.77 57.62
N GLU A 254 -27.77 16.27 57.41
CA GLU A 254 -28.92 16.59 58.28
C GLU A 254 -28.75 16.01 59.68
N VAL A 255 -28.21 14.77 59.77
CA VAL A 255 -27.88 14.20 61.08
C VAL A 255 -26.79 15.00 61.79
N ALA A 256 -25.75 15.42 61.09
CA ALA A 256 -24.66 16.25 61.63
C ALA A 256 -25.19 17.61 62.08
N ARG A 257 -26.10 18.23 61.34
CA ARG A 257 -26.79 19.50 61.69
C ARG A 257 -27.60 19.36 62.96
N THR A 258 -28.40 18.31 63.09
CA THR A 258 -29.18 17.99 64.28
C THR A 258 -28.27 17.77 65.49
N ALA A 259 -27.16 17.06 65.32
CA ALA A 259 -26.17 16.86 66.39
C ALA A 259 -25.53 18.20 66.82
N LEU A 260 -25.19 19.08 65.86
CA LEU A 260 -24.64 20.40 66.14
C LEU A 260 -25.62 21.24 66.96
N GLU A 261 -26.92 21.27 66.58
CA GLU A 261 -27.98 21.94 67.33
C GLU A 261 -28.07 21.42 68.76
N GLY A 262 -27.96 20.08 68.96
CA GLY A 262 -27.92 19.46 70.27
C GLY A 262 -26.70 19.89 71.10
N ILE A 263 -25.52 20.00 70.51
CA ILE A 263 -24.29 20.48 71.18
C ILE A 263 -24.43 21.94 71.58
N VAL A 264 -25.01 22.79 70.77
CA VAL A 264 -25.29 24.21 71.07
C VAL A 264 -26.27 24.31 72.22
N ALA A 265 -27.36 23.51 72.24
CA ALA A 265 -28.30 23.47 73.38
C ALA A 265 -27.65 23.01 74.68
N LEU A 266 -26.78 21.96 74.60
CA LEU A 266 -26.02 21.51 75.74
C LEU A 266 -25.12 22.64 76.30
N ARG A 267 -24.42 23.39 75.46
CA ARG A 267 -23.60 24.52 75.89
C ARG A 267 -24.41 25.55 76.64
N GLN A 268 -25.61 25.89 76.15
CA GLN A 268 -26.49 26.83 76.86
C GLN A 268 -26.91 26.28 78.22
N ALA A 269 -27.22 24.97 78.33
CA ALA A 269 -27.57 24.36 79.58
C ALA A 269 -26.39 24.38 80.57
N PHE A 270 -25.14 24.15 80.10
CA PHE A 270 -23.95 24.26 80.96
C PHE A 270 -23.66 25.70 81.38
N ASP A 271 -23.86 26.70 80.54
CA ASP A 271 -23.76 28.11 80.89
C ASP A 271 -24.78 28.48 82.01
N GLN A 272 -26.03 27.97 81.90
CA GLN A 272 -27.01 28.18 82.96
C GLN A 272 -26.60 27.47 84.27
N LEU A 273 -26.09 26.22 84.17
CA LEU A 273 -25.59 25.48 85.35
C LEU A 273 -24.43 26.23 86.03
N GLN A 274 -23.53 26.82 85.28
CA GLN A 274 -22.43 27.66 85.83
C GLN A 274 -23.00 28.86 86.58
N HIS A 275 -23.99 29.57 86.03
CA HIS A 275 -24.65 30.69 86.73
C HIS A 275 -25.33 30.24 88.04
N GLN A 276 -26.04 29.10 88.01
CA GLN A 276 -26.71 28.56 89.19
C GLN A 276 -25.69 28.13 90.28
N SER A 277 -24.61 27.44 89.84
CA SER A 277 -23.54 27.05 90.80
C SER A 277 -22.87 28.25 91.44
N THR A 278 -22.61 29.29 90.67
CA THR A 278 -22.08 30.57 91.22
C THR A 278 -23.05 31.22 92.21
N ALA A 279 -24.34 31.20 91.94
CA ALA A 279 -25.34 31.68 92.86
C ALA A 279 -25.38 30.86 94.18
N VAL A 280 -25.17 29.54 94.07
CA VAL A 280 -25.08 28.66 95.30
C VAL A 280 -23.84 29.01 96.11
N VAL A 281 -22.65 29.26 95.49
CA VAL A 281 -21.47 29.70 96.22
C VAL A 281 -21.73 31.06 96.92
N ALA A 282 -22.31 32.03 96.24
CA ALA A 282 -22.65 33.32 96.84
C ALA A 282 -23.71 33.22 97.98
N ALA A 283 -24.64 32.31 97.87
CA ALA A 283 -25.61 32.03 98.90
C ALA A 283 -24.94 31.36 100.11
N ALA A 284 -24.12 30.37 99.92
CA ALA A 284 -23.35 29.66 100.99
C ALA A 284 -22.40 30.63 101.72
N GLU A 285 -21.72 31.56 100.98
CA GLU A 285 -20.90 32.64 101.63
C GLU A 285 -21.70 33.56 102.50
N ARG A 286 -22.94 33.95 102.03
CA ARG A 286 -23.85 34.74 102.90
C ARG A 286 -24.29 33.96 104.17
N ILE A 287 -24.57 32.67 103.99
CA ILE A 287 -24.91 31.83 105.16
C ILE A 287 -23.71 31.72 106.14
N SER A 288 -22.47 31.49 105.61
CA SER A 288 -21.27 31.47 106.42
C SER A 288 -21.13 32.75 107.25
N SER A 289 -21.32 33.92 106.61
CA SER A 289 -21.24 35.24 107.31
C SER A 289 -22.31 35.37 108.44
N VAL A 290 -23.52 34.84 108.17
CA VAL A 290 -24.55 34.82 109.22
C VAL A 290 -24.17 33.86 110.33
N LEU A 291 -23.66 32.70 110.04
CA LEU A 291 -23.23 31.74 111.08
C LEU A 291 -22.07 32.26 111.92
N GLU A 292 -21.09 32.99 111.28
CA GLU A 292 -20.02 33.70 112.01
C GLU A 292 -20.61 34.71 113.02
N LEU A 293 -21.62 35.52 112.60
CA LEU A 293 -22.29 36.47 113.48
C LEU A 293 -22.98 35.71 114.61
N ILE A 294 -23.71 34.60 114.32
CA ILE A 294 -24.37 33.83 115.36
C ILE A 294 -23.33 33.17 116.32
N GLN A 295 -22.20 32.71 115.78
CA GLN A 295 -21.13 32.18 116.59
C GLN A 295 -20.60 33.23 117.59
N GLU A 296 -20.41 34.48 117.08
CA GLU A 296 -20.00 35.60 117.96
C GLU A 296 -21.09 35.88 119.02
N ILE A 297 -22.38 35.88 118.70
CA ILE A 297 -23.48 36.06 119.64
C ILE A 297 -23.46 34.89 120.70
N ALA A 298 -23.21 33.65 120.21
CA ALA A 298 -23.15 32.48 121.13
C ALA A 298 -21.92 32.56 122.06
N GLU A 299 -20.82 33.04 121.59
CA GLU A 299 -19.62 33.26 122.39
C GLU A 299 -19.85 34.39 123.40
N GLN A 300 -20.45 35.54 122.97
CA GLN A 300 -20.82 36.60 123.86
C GLN A 300 -21.83 36.12 124.92
N THR A 301 -22.81 35.26 124.55
CA THR A 301 -23.82 34.72 125.43
C THR A 301 -23.11 33.76 126.41
N HIS A 302 -22.15 32.94 125.97
CA HIS A 302 -21.34 32.09 126.80
C HIS A 302 -20.56 32.87 127.85
N VAL A 303 -19.89 34.00 127.44
CA VAL A 303 -19.16 34.87 128.41
C VAL A 303 -20.12 35.55 129.35
N LEU A 304 -21.32 36.08 128.83
CA LEU A 304 -22.34 36.71 129.66
C LEU A 304 -22.90 35.71 130.73
N SER A 305 -23.19 34.52 130.32
CA SER A 305 -23.66 33.47 131.21
C SER A 305 -22.59 32.98 132.26
N LEU A 306 -21.27 33.03 131.82
CA LEU A 306 -20.17 32.75 132.78
C LEU A 306 -20.09 33.87 133.85
N ASN A 307 -20.16 35.13 133.43
CA ASN A 307 -20.19 36.29 134.32
C ASN A 307 -21.39 36.30 135.23
N ALA A 308 -22.58 35.98 134.65
CA ALA A 308 -23.80 35.88 135.49
C ALA A 308 -23.72 34.71 136.48
N GLY A 309 -23.12 33.52 136.10
CA GLY A 309 -22.87 32.44 137.00
C GLY A 309 -21.83 32.74 138.08
N ILE A 310 -20.80 33.51 137.82
CA ILE A 310 -19.83 34.02 138.79
C ILE A 310 -20.57 34.92 139.81
N GLU A 311 -21.35 35.89 139.34
CA GLU A 311 -22.02 36.83 140.22
C GLU A 311 -23.14 36.15 141.02
N ALA A 312 -23.81 35.21 140.39
CA ALA A 312 -24.79 34.40 141.12
C ALA A 312 -24.11 33.56 142.23
N ALA A 313 -22.95 32.98 142.01
CA ALA A 313 -22.15 32.26 143.06
C ALA A 313 -21.69 33.25 144.15
N ARG A 314 -21.40 34.47 143.79
CA ARG A 314 -21.01 35.55 144.71
C ARG A 314 -22.16 36.02 145.67
N ALA A 315 -23.43 35.88 145.19
CA ALA A 315 -24.63 36.25 145.95
C ALA A 315 -25.02 35.16 146.97
N GLY A 316 -24.34 33.99 147.03
CA GLY A 316 -24.57 32.95 148.02
C GLY A 316 -25.93 32.32 147.90
N GLU A 317 -26.62 32.08 149.04
CA GLU A 317 -27.96 31.43 149.06
C GLU A 317 -29.06 32.16 148.22
N HIS A 318 -28.98 33.44 148.03
CA HIS A 318 -29.93 34.28 147.26
C HIS A 318 -29.69 34.20 145.77
N GLY A 319 -28.52 33.71 145.39
CA GLY A 319 -28.13 33.58 143.95
C GLY A 319 -28.36 32.21 143.36
N ARG A 320 -28.74 31.16 144.11
CA ARG A 320 -28.88 29.73 143.65
C ARG A 320 -29.80 29.57 142.45
N GLY A 321 -30.94 30.23 142.36
CA GLY A 321 -31.86 30.16 141.20
C GLY A 321 -31.21 30.78 139.92
N PHE A 322 -30.47 31.86 140.07
CA PHE A 322 -29.76 32.49 139.00
C PHE A 322 -28.58 31.70 138.51
N GLN A 323 -27.89 30.99 139.41
CA GLN A 323 -26.76 30.14 139.10
C GLN A 323 -27.20 28.95 138.18
N VAL A 324 -28.38 28.31 138.49
CA VAL A 324 -28.93 27.29 137.61
C VAL A 324 -29.28 27.82 136.24
N ILE A 325 -29.90 28.98 136.17
CA ILE A 325 -30.26 29.67 134.91
C ILE A 325 -28.97 29.99 134.11
N ALA A 326 -27.98 30.58 134.77
CA ALA A 326 -26.66 30.89 134.12
C ALA A 326 -25.96 29.64 133.63
N SER A 327 -26.00 28.54 134.37
CA SER A 327 -25.41 27.22 133.90
C SER A 327 -26.16 26.68 132.71
N GLU A 328 -27.53 26.76 132.72
CA GLU A 328 -28.35 26.34 131.57
C GLU A 328 -28.16 27.19 130.34
N VAL A 329 -28.09 28.54 130.47
CA VAL A 329 -27.76 29.45 129.34
C VAL A 329 -26.36 29.18 128.80
N ARG A 330 -25.42 28.93 129.69
CA ARG A 330 -24.05 28.53 129.29
C ARG A 330 -24.00 27.21 128.52
N ALA A 331 -24.76 26.19 128.99
CA ALA A 331 -24.90 24.91 128.25
C ALA A 331 -25.50 25.11 126.89
N LEU A 332 -26.62 25.91 126.83
CA LEU A 332 -27.24 26.30 125.52
C LEU A 332 -26.28 27.04 124.60
N ALA A 333 -25.56 28.01 125.10
CA ALA A 333 -24.57 28.73 124.32
C ALA A 333 -23.46 27.83 123.76
N ASN A 334 -22.95 26.86 124.59
CA ASN A 334 -22.04 25.88 124.05
C ASN A 334 -22.66 24.94 123.05
N GLN A 335 -23.85 24.43 123.30
CA GLN A 335 -24.61 23.64 122.32
C GLN A 335 -24.82 24.37 121.00
N THR A 336 -25.25 25.66 121.08
CA THR A 336 -25.40 26.52 119.92
C THR A 336 -24.13 26.66 119.16
N ARG A 337 -22.97 26.90 119.84
CA ARG A 337 -21.67 27.01 119.23
C ARG A 337 -21.26 25.71 118.48
N ASN A 338 -21.49 24.55 119.10
CA ASN A 338 -21.19 23.28 118.44
C ASN A 338 -22.08 23.05 117.20
N SER A 339 -23.41 23.33 117.33
CA SER A 339 -24.31 23.21 116.22
C SER A 339 -23.97 24.17 115.05
N ILE A 340 -23.47 25.36 115.40
CA ILE A 340 -22.98 26.30 114.36
C ILE A 340 -21.73 25.74 113.64
N GLN A 341 -20.76 25.18 114.43
CA GLN A 341 -19.59 24.57 113.82
C GLN A 341 -19.94 23.44 112.87
N GLU A 342 -20.83 22.54 113.33
CA GLU A 342 -21.33 21.44 112.47
C GLU A 342 -22.01 22.03 111.20
N THR A 343 -22.80 23.10 111.35
CA THR A 343 -23.44 23.76 110.20
C THR A 343 -22.42 24.47 109.27
N MET A 344 -21.36 25.11 109.82
CA MET A 344 -20.28 25.68 109.09
C MET A 344 -19.55 24.64 108.22
N ASP A 345 -19.28 23.42 108.83
CA ASP A 345 -18.64 22.34 108.07
C ASP A 345 -19.52 21.84 106.89
N VAL A 346 -20.84 21.77 107.10
CA VAL A 346 -21.80 21.46 106.02
C VAL A 346 -21.78 22.54 104.92
N ILE A 347 -21.80 23.84 105.31
CA ILE A 347 -21.75 24.94 104.36
C ILE A 347 -20.41 24.94 103.61
N GLN A 348 -19.30 24.65 104.26
CA GLN A 348 -18.02 24.53 103.58
C GLN A 348 -18.04 23.40 102.56
N ASN A 349 -18.61 22.24 102.88
CA ASN A 349 -18.78 21.14 101.96
C ASN A 349 -19.64 21.55 100.72
N VAL A 350 -20.73 22.34 100.94
CA VAL A 350 -21.58 22.86 99.84
C VAL A 350 -20.79 23.79 98.95
N GLN A 351 -19.95 24.73 99.52
CA GLN A 351 -19.11 25.63 98.77
C GLN A 351 -18.11 24.85 97.91
N ASP A 352 -17.42 23.85 98.50
CA ASP A 352 -16.41 23.07 97.79
C ASP A 352 -17.03 22.20 96.69
N ALA A 353 -18.23 21.63 96.91
CA ALA A 353 -19.00 20.95 95.91
C ALA A 353 -19.41 21.87 94.77
N ALA A 354 -19.87 23.09 95.11
CA ALA A 354 -20.29 24.08 94.07
C ALA A 354 -19.06 24.63 93.27
N ARG A 355 -17.92 24.84 93.93
CA ARG A 355 -16.63 25.23 93.26
C ARG A 355 -16.18 24.12 92.27
N THR A 356 -16.21 22.85 92.76
CA THR A 356 -15.89 21.73 91.90
C THR A 356 -16.83 21.66 90.68
N MET A 357 -18.14 21.86 90.91
CA MET A 357 -19.14 21.92 89.83
C MET A 357 -18.80 23.05 88.82
N ASN A 358 -18.43 24.22 89.30
CA ASN A 358 -18.01 25.34 88.44
C ASN A 358 -16.79 24.95 87.53
N GLN A 359 -15.79 24.31 88.12
CA GLN A 359 -14.61 23.82 87.37
C GLN A 359 -14.98 22.80 86.27
N VAL A 360 -15.79 21.79 86.66
CA VAL A 360 -16.24 20.79 85.71
C VAL A 360 -17.09 21.41 84.60
N THR A 361 -18.03 22.31 84.95
CA THR A 361 -18.87 23.05 83.99
C THR A 361 -18.05 23.86 83.03
N GLN A 362 -17.04 24.58 83.52
CA GLN A 362 -16.14 25.36 82.69
C GLN A 362 -15.32 24.50 81.71
N THR A 363 -14.79 23.37 82.18
CA THR A 363 -14.07 22.41 81.36
C THR A 363 -14.95 21.85 80.26
N VAL A 364 -16.15 21.41 80.58
CA VAL A 364 -17.13 20.88 79.59
C VAL A 364 -17.56 21.96 78.62
N SER A 365 -17.76 23.22 79.09
CA SER A 365 -18.11 24.34 78.18
C SER A 365 -17.02 24.58 77.12
N MET A 366 -15.73 24.54 77.53
CA MET A 366 -14.60 24.66 76.61
C MET A 366 -14.55 23.51 75.63
N GLU A 367 -14.73 22.25 76.08
CA GLU A 367 -14.78 21.08 75.19
C GLU A 367 -15.94 21.17 74.19
N LEU A 368 -17.12 21.66 74.63
CA LEU A 368 -18.26 21.86 73.73
C LEU A 368 -17.96 22.87 72.63
N VAL A 369 -17.19 23.94 72.91
CA VAL A 369 -16.77 24.90 71.86
C VAL A 369 -15.91 24.23 70.80
N ASP A 370 -14.96 23.35 71.19
CA ASP A 370 -14.15 22.60 70.27
C ASP A 370 -15.01 21.62 69.43
N LYS A 371 -15.98 20.96 70.10
CA LYS A 371 -16.91 20.03 69.40
C LYS A 371 -17.81 20.75 68.41
N VAL A 372 -18.27 21.98 68.71
CA VAL A 372 -19.02 22.82 67.74
C VAL A 372 -18.16 23.08 66.50
N SER A 373 -16.88 23.53 66.68
CA SER A 373 -15.95 23.77 65.59
C SER A 373 -15.74 22.52 64.73
N THR A 374 -15.50 21.38 65.37
CA THR A 374 -15.26 20.10 64.67
C THR A 374 -16.49 19.66 63.88
N ALA A 375 -17.69 19.82 64.44
CA ALA A 375 -18.95 19.48 63.78
C ALA A 375 -19.21 20.40 62.57
N GLN A 376 -18.90 21.70 62.67
CA GLN A 376 -19.00 22.66 61.54
C GLN A 376 -18.03 22.29 60.41
N GLN A 377 -16.77 21.90 60.72
CA GLN A 377 -15.81 21.44 59.72
C GLN A 377 -16.32 20.15 59.04
N ALA A 378 -16.86 19.20 59.77
CA ALA A 378 -17.45 18.00 59.21
C ALA A 378 -18.61 18.29 58.26
N MET A 379 -19.47 19.27 58.58
CA MET A 379 -20.55 19.71 57.68
C MET A 379 -20.00 20.30 56.39
N GLY A 380 -18.96 21.15 56.47
CA GLY A 380 -18.29 21.72 55.27
C GLY A 380 -17.69 20.63 54.37
N VAL A 381 -17.14 19.55 54.95
CA VAL A 381 -16.65 18.42 54.15
C VAL A 381 -17.81 17.69 53.45
N ILE A 382 -18.94 17.50 54.14
CA ILE A 382 -20.13 16.86 53.56
C ILE A 382 -20.69 17.68 52.39
N GLU A 383 -20.77 19.01 52.54
CA GLU A 383 -21.21 19.91 51.47
C GLU A 383 -20.29 19.82 50.24
N ASN A 384 -18.95 19.78 50.44
CA ASN A 384 -17.99 19.55 49.36
C ASN A 384 -18.20 18.21 48.68
N ILE A 385 -18.43 17.15 49.44
CA ILE A 385 -18.71 15.81 48.86
C ILE A 385 -19.96 15.84 47.99
N VAL A 386 -21.04 16.48 48.40
CA VAL A 386 -22.27 16.64 47.62
C VAL A 386 -21.98 17.37 46.32
N SER A 387 -21.18 18.44 46.35
CA SER A 387 -20.79 19.22 45.15
C SER A 387 -19.94 18.37 44.17
N GLU A 388 -18.94 17.63 44.67
CA GLU A 388 -18.09 16.78 43.84
C GLU A 388 -18.87 15.63 43.19
N ILE A 389 -19.78 15.02 43.93
CA ILE A 389 -20.64 13.94 43.40
C ILE A 389 -21.55 14.51 42.29
N HIS A 390 -22.06 15.73 42.44
CA HIS A 390 -22.85 16.36 41.38
C HIS A 390 -22.06 16.48 40.08
N HIS A 391 -20.79 16.91 40.13
CA HIS A 391 -19.92 16.97 38.96
C HIS A 391 -19.63 15.59 38.38
N ILE A 392 -19.44 14.55 39.23
CA ILE A 392 -19.25 13.18 38.77
C ILE A 392 -20.48 12.71 37.97
N VAL A 393 -21.70 12.95 38.44
CA VAL A 393 -22.94 12.57 37.75
C VAL A 393 -23.06 13.29 36.39
N GLU A 394 -22.70 14.58 36.34
CA GLU A 394 -22.65 15.34 35.08
C GLU A 394 -21.62 14.74 34.09
N TYR A 395 -20.40 14.40 34.54
CA TYR A 395 -19.38 13.78 33.71
C TYR A 395 -19.84 12.40 33.19
N MET A 396 -20.54 11.62 34.01
CA MET A 396 -21.07 10.33 33.57
C MET A 396 -22.14 10.50 32.47
N GLY A 397 -22.97 11.54 32.57
CA GLY A 397 -23.88 11.90 31.48
C GLY A 397 -23.19 12.23 30.17
N ASN A 398 -22.11 12.98 30.23
CA ASN A 398 -21.27 13.30 29.04
C ASN A 398 -20.59 12.08 28.46
N ILE A 399 -20.08 11.15 29.31
CA ILE A 399 -19.49 9.90 28.87
C ILE A 399 -20.53 9.01 28.19
N ALA A 400 -21.75 8.91 28.72
CA ALA A 400 -22.83 8.13 28.10
C ALA A 400 -23.19 8.69 26.71
N ALA A 401 -23.33 10.02 26.56
CA ALA A 401 -23.58 10.67 25.27
C ALA A 401 -22.43 10.42 24.27
N SER A 402 -21.16 10.53 24.72
CA SER A 402 -20.01 10.23 23.87
C SER A 402 -19.94 8.75 23.44
N ALA A 403 -20.37 7.84 24.30
CA ALA A 403 -20.48 6.42 23.96
C ALA A 403 -21.57 6.16 22.91
N GLU A 404 -22.71 6.87 22.97
CA GLU A 404 -23.73 6.79 21.91
C GLU A 404 -23.21 7.28 20.56
N GLU A 405 -22.48 8.41 20.54
CA GLU A 405 -21.84 8.90 19.30
C GLU A 405 -20.80 7.89 18.76
N GLN A 406 -20.00 7.29 19.63
CA GLN A 406 -19.04 6.25 19.24
C GLN A 406 -19.74 5.00 18.71
N ALA A 407 -20.89 4.60 19.28
CA ALA A 407 -21.67 3.47 18.78
C ALA A 407 -22.16 3.73 17.35
N ALA A 408 -22.67 4.93 17.07
CA ALA A 408 -23.10 5.32 15.73
C ALA A 408 -21.93 5.34 14.73
N ALA A 409 -20.76 5.87 15.14
CA ALA A 409 -19.55 5.86 14.30
C ALA A 409 -19.05 4.41 14.03
N THR A 410 -19.14 3.53 15.02
CA THR A 410 -18.76 2.13 14.89
C THR A 410 -19.69 1.38 13.92
N GLU A 411 -20.97 1.67 13.91
CA GLU A 411 -21.95 1.12 12.98
C GLU A 411 -21.70 1.62 11.54
N ASP A 412 -21.31 2.90 11.35
CA ASP A 412 -20.89 3.42 10.04
C ASP A 412 -19.63 2.70 9.54
N ILE A 413 -18.64 2.46 10.41
CA ILE A 413 -17.43 1.66 10.06
C ILE A 413 -17.82 0.26 9.62
N ALA A 414 -18.70 -0.43 10.35
CA ALA A 414 -19.16 -1.77 9.99
C ALA A 414 -19.80 -1.79 8.60
N THR A 415 -20.65 -0.81 8.30
CA THR A 415 -21.27 -0.66 6.97
C THR A 415 -20.24 -0.46 5.87
N ARG A 416 -19.26 0.42 6.08
CA ARG A 416 -18.18 0.67 5.12
C ARG A 416 -17.30 -0.56 4.89
N VAL A 417 -17.07 -1.37 5.89
CA VAL A 417 -16.32 -2.63 5.75
C VAL A 417 -17.08 -3.60 4.83
N VAL A 418 -18.40 -3.68 4.94
CA VAL A 418 -19.23 -4.48 4.03
C VAL A 418 -19.11 -3.95 2.59
N ASP A 419 -19.20 -2.64 2.39
CA ASP A 419 -19.03 -2.01 1.06
C ASP A 419 -17.65 -2.30 0.46
N ILE A 420 -16.59 -2.30 1.29
CA ILE A 420 -15.23 -2.65 0.85
C ILE A 420 -15.17 -4.12 0.42
N MET A 421 -15.77 -5.05 1.17
CA MET A 421 -15.80 -6.49 0.83
C MET A 421 -16.55 -6.75 -0.46
N ASP A 422 -17.65 -6.05 -0.70
CA ASP A 422 -18.37 -6.11 -1.98
C ASP A 422 -17.51 -5.58 -3.13
N GLY A 423 -16.83 -4.45 -2.90
CA GLY A 423 -15.87 -3.88 -3.86
C GLY A 423 -14.70 -4.83 -4.16
N VAL A 424 -14.14 -5.50 -3.16
CA VAL A 424 -13.10 -6.53 -3.31
C VAL A 424 -13.60 -7.66 -4.20
N THR A 425 -14.83 -8.11 -4.01
CA THR A 425 -15.43 -9.18 -4.81
C THR A 425 -15.59 -8.77 -6.27
N ASP A 426 -16.07 -7.55 -6.53
CA ASP A 426 -16.19 -7.01 -7.89
C ASP A 426 -14.82 -6.88 -8.57
N VAL A 427 -13.82 -6.35 -7.87
CA VAL A 427 -12.45 -6.23 -8.39
C VAL A 427 -11.84 -7.60 -8.69
N LYS A 428 -12.02 -8.61 -7.83
CA LYS A 428 -11.59 -10.00 -8.11
C LYS A 428 -12.18 -10.53 -9.40
N GLN A 429 -13.48 -10.32 -9.62
CA GLN A 429 -14.14 -10.77 -10.86
C GLN A 429 -13.62 -10.04 -12.10
N ARG A 430 -13.37 -8.72 -11.99
CA ARG A 430 -12.82 -7.91 -13.09
C ARG A 430 -11.40 -8.33 -13.45
N ILE A 431 -10.56 -8.58 -12.44
CA ILE A 431 -9.17 -9.05 -12.64
C ILE A 431 -9.17 -10.42 -13.33
N ASP A 432 -10.01 -11.36 -12.90
CA ASP A 432 -10.14 -12.66 -13.54
C ASP A 432 -10.66 -12.54 -15.00
N GLY A 433 -11.64 -11.66 -15.21
CA GLY A 433 -12.15 -11.36 -16.55
C GLY A 433 -11.09 -10.74 -17.46
N LEU A 434 -10.27 -9.81 -16.95
CA LEU A 434 -9.15 -9.20 -17.66
C LEU A 434 -8.09 -10.25 -18.03
N GLY A 435 -7.68 -11.08 -17.07
CA GLY A 435 -6.70 -12.14 -17.30
C GLY A 435 -7.15 -13.15 -18.36
N LYS A 436 -8.41 -13.59 -18.31
CA LYS A 436 -9.02 -14.44 -19.34
C LYS A 436 -9.10 -13.74 -20.71
N GLY A 437 -9.34 -12.42 -20.70
CA GLY A 437 -9.31 -11.61 -21.92
C GLY A 437 -7.93 -11.56 -22.54
N MET A 438 -6.91 -11.27 -21.76
CA MET A 438 -5.50 -11.24 -22.17
C MET A 438 -5.02 -12.62 -22.66
N TYR A 439 -5.41 -13.70 -21.97
CA TYR A 439 -5.16 -15.06 -22.41
C TYR A 439 -5.71 -15.33 -23.81
N ARG A 440 -7.00 -15.00 -24.05
CA ARG A 440 -7.63 -15.21 -25.37
C ARG A 440 -6.96 -14.40 -26.47
N THR A 441 -6.61 -13.14 -26.18
CA THR A 441 -5.88 -12.28 -27.12
C THR A 441 -4.50 -12.87 -27.43
N GLY A 442 -3.77 -13.33 -26.43
CA GLY A 442 -2.47 -13.97 -26.63
C GLY A 442 -2.53 -15.25 -27.46
N VAL A 443 -3.58 -16.08 -27.29
CA VAL A 443 -3.81 -17.25 -28.16
C VAL A 443 -4.00 -16.82 -29.62
N GLN A 444 -4.84 -15.78 -29.88
CA GLN A 444 -5.05 -15.27 -31.23
C GLN A 444 -3.77 -14.70 -31.87
N VAL A 445 -2.96 -13.98 -31.06
CA VAL A 445 -1.66 -13.45 -31.52
C VAL A 445 -0.69 -14.58 -31.82
N ASN A 446 -0.67 -15.63 -31.00
CA ASN A 446 0.14 -16.81 -31.27
C ASN A 446 -0.29 -17.54 -32.54
N ASP A 447 -1.59 -17.67 -32.81
CA ASP A 447 -2.10 -18.29 -34.03
C ASP A 447 -1.71 -17.46 -35.26
N LEU A 448 -1.85 -16.14 -35.19
CA LEU A 448 -1.40 -15.20 -36.25
C LEU A 448 0.11 -15.36 -36.49
N ARG A 449 0.90 -15.36 -35.42
CA ARG A 449 2.34 -15.57 -35.48
C ARG A 449 2.72 -16.91 -36.14
N ASN A 450 2.07 -17.99 -35.76
CA ASN A 450 2.34 -19.33 -36.33
C ASN A 450 2.04 -19.37 -37.82
N ALA A 451 0.92 -18.78 -38.26
CA ALA A 451 0.62 -18.66 -39.67
C ALA A 451 1.68 -17.89 -40.46
N MET A 452 2.30 -16.87 -39.83
CA MET A 452 3.42 -16.10 -40.43
C MET A 452 4.70 -16.93 -40.47
N VAL A 453 5.03 -17.58 -39.34
CA VAL A 453 6.23 -18.45 -39.28
C VAL A 453 6.19 -19.55 -40.32
N GLU A 454 5.02 -20.16 -40.58
CA GLU A 454 4.85 -21.15 -41.65
C GLU A 454 5.12 -20.57 -43.04
N ARG A 455 4.70 -19.33 -43.30
CA ARG A 455 4.98 -18.65 -44.59
C ARG A 455 6.46 -18.31 -44.77
N ILE A 456 7.14 -18.01 -43.66
CA ILE A 456 8.56 -17.60 -43.60
C ILE A 456 9.51 -18.80 -43.53
N ALA A 457 9.04 -19.98 -43.09
CA ALA A 457 9.89 -21.17 -42.90
C ALA A 457 10.66 -21.58 -44.17
N ASN A 458 10.24 -21.11 -45.33
CA ASN A 458 10.93 -21.27 -46.60
C ASN A 458 12.01 -20.19 -46.86
N ALA A 459 12.07 -19.12 -46.05
CA ALA A 459 13.08 -18.05 -46.16
C ALA A 459 14.15 -18.28 -45.08
N ARG A 460 15.27 -18.90 -45.47
CA ARG A 460 16.38 -19.24 -44.56
C ARG A 460 17.29 -18.03 -44.30
N HIS A 461 16.84 -17.10 -43.42
CA HIS A 461 17.65 -15.92 -43.08
C HIS A 461 17.83 -15.80 -41.56
N ASP A 462 19.09 -15.71 -41.09
CA ASP A 462 19.46 -15.55 -39.67
C ASP A 462 18.74 -14.41 -38.97
N ARG A 463 18.57 -13.28 -39.66
CA ARG A 463 17.86 -12.10 -39.12
C ARG A 463 16.41 -12.41 -38.76
N MET A 464 15.73 -13.15 -39.63
CA MET A 464 14.34 -13.56 -39.42
C MET A 464 14.24 -14.48 -38.22
N LEU A 465 15.18 -15.40 -38.09
CA LEU A 465 15.22 -16.36 -36.98
C LEU A 465 15.40 -15.64 -35.63
N LEU A 466 16.24 -14.59 -35.57
CA LEU A 466 16.38 -13.76 -34.37
C LEU A 466 15.05 -13.11 -33.95
N ARG A 467 14.33 -12.51 -34.91
CA ARG A 467 13.01 -11.90 -34.65
C ARG A 467 11.98 -12.93 -34.22
N ILE A 468 11.93 -14.08 -34.88
CA ILE A 468 11.03 -15.19 -34.48
C ILE A 468 11.42 -15.70 -33.08
N SER A 469 12.70 -15.84 -32.79
CA SER A 469 13.19 -16.31 -31.48
C SER A 469 12.83 -15.34 -30.36
N LYS A 470 12.86 -14.02 -30.61
CA LYS A 470 12.33 -13.02 -29.67
C LYS A 470 10.86 -13.31 -29.36
N THR A 471 10.03 -13.51 -30.39
CA THR A 471 8.61 -13.82 -30.17
C THR A 471 8.38 -15.17 -29.49
N ASP A 472 9.23 -16.17 -29.74
CA ASP A 472 9.19 -17.46 -29.04
C ASP A 472 9.43 -17.28 -27.52
N HIS A 473 10.42 -16.46 -27.14
CA HIS A 473 10.75 -16.15 -25.75
C HIS A 473 9.61 -15.40 -25.04
N LEU A 474 9.04 -14.38 -25.70
CA LEU A 474 7.91 -13.63 -25.16
C LEU A 474 6.69 -14.53 -24.96
N LEU A 475 6.38 -15.40 -25.94
CA LEU A 475 5.28 -16.35 -25.82
C LEU A 475 5.51 -17.39 -24.72
N TRP A 476 6.74 -17.86 -24.59
CA TRP A 476 7.04 -18.87 -23.58
C TRP A 476 6.86 -18.34 -22.17
N LYS A 477 7.36 -17.12 -21.90
CA LYS A 477 7.10 -16.37 -20.68
C LYS A 477 5.59 -16.16 -20.46
N TRP A 478 4.87 -15.76 -21.51
CA TRP A 478 3.42 -15.56 -21.46
C TRP A 478 2.66 -16.87 -21.10
N TRP A 479 3.06 -18.02 -21.64
CA TRP A 479 2.47 -19.32 -21.29
C TRP A 479 2.68 -19.66 -19.82
N LEU A 480 3.87 -19.40 -19.26
CA LEU A 480 4.18 -19.63 -17.86
C LEU A 480 3.29 -18.78 -16.93
N TYR A 481 3.14 -17.48 -17.21
CA TYR A 481 2.24 -16.63 -16.44
C TYR A 481 0.78 -17.11 -16.50
N ASN A 482 0.29 -17.52 -17.66
CA ASN A 482 -1.06 -18.05 -17.78
C ASN A 482 -1.26 -19.38 -17.05
N TYR A 483 -0.23 -20.21 -16.98
CA TYR A 483 -0.23 -21.41 -16.15
C TYR A 483 -0.33 -21.05 -14.65
N MET A 484 0.45 -20.11 -14.18
CA MET A 484 0.41 -19.63 -12.79
C MET A 484 -0.94 -19.03 -12.40
N MET A 485 -1.59 -18.34 -13.33
CA MET A 485 -2.92 -17.75 -13.13
C MET A 485 -4.05 -18.78 -13.25
N GLY A 486 -3.75 -20.00 -13.69
CA GLY A 486 -4.73 -21.07 -13.88
C GLY A 486 -5.58 -20.93 -15.16
N TYR A 487 -5.15 -20.10 -16.13
CA TYR A 487 -5.85 -19.93 -17.42
C TYR A 487 -5.43 -20.96 -18.46
N HIS A 488 -4.28 -21.59 -18.28
CA HIS A 488 -3.71 -22.60 -19.18
C HIS A 488 -3.13 -23.77 -18.38
N ALA A 489 -3.24 -24.98 -18.92
CA ALA A 489 -2.53 -26.14 -18.42
C ALA A 489 -1.20 -26.30 -19.18
N MET A 490 -0.11 -26.45 -18.46
CA MET A 490 1.24 -26.64 -19.02
C MET A 490 1.72 -28.05 -18.70
N GLU A 491 2.26 -28.74 -19.69
CA GLU A 491 2.87 -30.06 -19.52
C GLU A 491 4.39 -29.92 -19.41
N GLU A 492 5.05 -30.76 -18.62
CA GLU A 492 6.50 -30.72 -18.40
C GLU A 492 7.29 -30.87 -19.71
N GLU A 493 6.76 -31.62 -20.69
CA GLU A 493 7.35 -31.77 -22.02
C GLU A 493 7.46 -30.44 -22.79
N GLN A 494 6.71 -29.42 -22.39
CA GLN A 494 6.79 -28.08 -22.98
C GLN A 494 7.97 -27.27 -22.43
N LEU A 495 8.53 -27.66 -21.28
CA LEU A 495 9.71 -27.07 -20.66
C LEU A 495 10.98 -27.66 -21.29
N LYS A 496 11.22 -27.33 -22.55
CA LYS A 496 12.39 -27.83 -23.28
C LYS A 496 13.69 -27.28 -22.71
N ASP A 497 14.75 -28.08 -22.80
CA ASP A 497 16.12 -27.60 -22.60
C ASP A 497 16.43 -26.44 -23.56
N HIS A 498 17.30 -25.51 -23.13
CA HIS A 498 17.65 -24.33 -23.93
C HIS A 498 18.32 -24.69 -25.27
N HIS A 499 18.92 -25.88 -25.40
CA HIS A 499 19.46 -26.40 -26.67
C HIS A 499 18.35 -26.99 -27.58
N GLU A 500 17.22 -27.42 -27.04
CA GLU A 500 16.16 -28.05 -27.82
C GLU A 500 15.13 -27.05 -28.37
N CYS A 501 15.11 -25.81 -27.87
CA CYS A 501 14.26 -24.76 -28.42
C CYS A 501 14.76 -24.31 -29.80
N ARG A 502 13.94 -23.59 -30.56
CA ARG A 502 14.28 -23.11 -31.91
C ARG A 502 15.54 -22.25 -31.92
N PHE A 503 15.62 -21.32 -30.98
CA PHE A 503 16.78 -20.45 -30.82
C PHE A 503 18.04 -21.26 -30.46
N GLY A 504 17.95 -22.17 -29.50
CA GLY A 504 19.08 -23.01 -29.08
C GLY A 504 19.67 -23.85 -30.21
N LYS A 505 18.82 -24.50 -31.01
CA LYS A 505 19.25 -25.26 -32.19
C LYS A 505 19.97 -24.38 -33.20
N TRP A 506 19.45 -23.20 -33.47
CA TRP A 506 20.14 -22.24 -34.35
C TRP A 506 21.44 -21.74 -33.73
N TYR A 507 21.42 -21.38 -32.44
CA TYR A 507 22.59 -20.89 -31.72
C TYR A 507 23.74 -21.87 -31.74
N ASP A 508 23.48 -23.15 -31.49
CA ASP A 508 24.49 -24.22 -31.54
C ASP A 508 25.02 -24.43 -32.95
N ALA A 509 24.18 -24.38 -33.97
CA ALA A 509 24.61 -24.43 -35.36
C ALA A 509 25.47 -23.21 -35.71
N ALA A 510 25.06 -22.01 -35.32
CA ALA A 510 25.74 -20.74 -35.58
C ALA A 510 27.09 -20.61 -34.87
N LYS A 511 27.31 -21.29 -33.72
CA LYS A 511 28.63 -21.38 -33.06
C LYS A 511 29.72 -21.88 -33.98
N GLY A 512 29.39 -22.71 -34.99
CA GLY A 512 30.32 -23.21 -36.02
C GLY A 512 30.70 -22.16 -37.08
N HIS A 513 30.03 -21.03 -37.17
CA HIS A 513 30.27 -20.01 -38.17
C HIS A 513 31.18 -18.90 -37.65
N SER A 514 32.24 -18.56 -38.40
CA SER A 514 33.27 -17.59 -37.97
C SER A 514 32.70 -16.17 -37.74
N SER A 515 31.62 -15.78 -38.43
CA SER A 515 30.98 -14.48 -38.29
C SER A 515 30.24 -14.31 -36.97
N PHE A 516 29.60 -15.37 -36.45
CA PHE A 516 28.88 -15.35 -35.17
C PHE A 516 29.79 -15.70 -33.99
N ALA A 517 30.69 -16.71 -34.15
CA ALA A 517 31.56 -17.18 -33.08
C ALA A 517 32.47 -16.07 -32.49
N ALA A 518 32.84 -15.07 -33.29
CA ALA A 518 33.66 -13.93 -32.86
C ALA A 518 32.82 -12.75 -32.34
N ASN A 519 31.50 -12.78 -32.48
CA ASN A 519 30.61 -11.65 -32.11
C ASN A 519 30.35 -11.62 -30.59
N PRO A 520 30.71 -10.55 -29.86
CA PRO A 520 30.53 -10.47 -28.41
C PRO A 520 29.04 -10.50 -27.98
N LEU A 521 28.10 -9.95 -28.78
CA LEU A 521 26.68 -9.99 -28.46
C LEU A 521 26.16 -11.43 -28.57
N PHE A 522 26.57 -12.16 -29.59
CA PHE A 522 26.22 -13.57 -29.78
C PHE A 522 26.71 -14.43 -28.62
N GLN A 523 27.99 -14.27 -28.21
CA GLN A 523 28.55 -15.04 -27.09
C GLN A 523 27.83 -14.80 -25.76
N ARG A 524 27.33 -13.59 -25.52
CA ARG A 524 26.62 -13.21 -24.29
C ARG A 524 25.21 -13.76 -24.21
N LEU A 525 24.62 -14.25 -25.29
CA LEU A 525 23.25 -14.78 -25.32
C LEU A 525 23.09 -16.11 -24.57
N ASP A 526 24.11 -16.93 -24.48
CA ASP A 526 24.04 -18.31 -23.95
C ASP A 526 23.60 -18.35 -22.49
N GLU A 527 24.27 -17.59 -21.63
CA GLU A 527 24.05 -17.59 -20.19
C GLU A 527 22.62 -17.11 -19.81
N PRO A 528 22.15 -15.92 -20.25
CA PRO A 528 20.80 -15.49 -19.91
C PRO A 528 19.72 -16.38 -20.54
N HIS A 529 19.95 -16.93 -21.74
CA HIS A 529 19.04 -17.87 -22.36
C HIS A 529 18.89 -19.18 -21.57
N GLN A 530 20.01 -19.79 -21.15
CA GLN A 530 20.00 -20.95 -20.26
C GLN A 530 19.28 -20.64 -18.94
N ARG A 531 19.53 -19.46 -18.34
CA ARG A 531 18.92 -19.04 -17.09
C ARG A 531 17.42 -18.93 -17.17
N VAL A 532 16.87 -18.40 -18.28
CA VAL A 532 15.42 -18.35 -18.53
C VAL A 532 14.80 -19.74 -18.48
N HIS A 533 15.37 -20.72 -19.20
CA HIS A 533 14.84 -22.09 -19.24
C HIS A 533 14.92 -22.78 -17.87
N GLN A 534 16.03 -22.60 -17.15
CA GLN A 534 16.23 -23.15 -15.81
C GLN A 534 15.19 -22.60 -14.82
N LEU A 535 15.06 -21.27 -14.75
CA LEU A 535 14.14 -20.62 -13.80
C LEU A 535 12.69 -21.01 -14.05
N ALA A 536 12.30 -21.13 -15.27
CA ALA A 536 10.94 -21.53 -15.59
C ALA A 536 10.64 -22.98 -15.22
N SER A 537 11.59 -23.88 -15.42
CA SER A 537 11.47 -25.25 -14.91
C SER A 537 11.36 -25.28 -13.38
N GLU A 538 12.19 -24.50 -12.70
CA GLU A 538 12.13 -24.37 -11.24
C GLU A 538 10.78 -23.79 -10.75
N ILE A 539 10.25 -22.78 -11.43
CA ILE A 539 8.93 -22.19 -11.12
C ILE A 539 7.82 -23.21 -11.34
N TYR A 540 7.85 -23.93 -12.46
CA TYR A 540 6.86 -24.96 -12.75
C TYR A 540 6.83 -26.04 -11.66
N HIS A 541 7.98 -26.57 -11.27
CA HIS A 541 8.07 -27.60 -10.23
C HIS A 541 7.67 -27.08 -8.85
N ALA A 542 8.02 -25.82 -8.52
CA ALA A 542 7.58 -25.18 -7.27
C ALA A 542 6.05 -25.06 -7.20
N LEU A 543 5.41 -24.69 -8.30
CA LEU A 543 3.95 -24.61 -8.40
C LEU A 543 3.25 -25.98 -8.29
N GLN A 544 3.84 -27.03 -8.87
CA GLN A 544 3.35 -28.40 -8.72
C GLN A 544 3.37 -28.90 -7.28
N GLN A 545 4.33 -28.40 -6.49
CA GLN A 545 4.50 -28.73 -5.06
C GLN A 545 3.77 -27.77 -4.11
N ASP A 546 3.01 -26.80 -4.65
CA ASP A 546 2.31 -25.73 -3.92
C ASP A 546 3.26 -24.85 -3.04
N ILE A 547 4.54 -24.77 -3.42
CA ILE A 547 5.55 -23.95 -2.74
C ILE A 547 5.52 -22.53 -3.33
N ARG A 548 4.57 -21.70 -2.87
CA ARG A 548 4.36 -20.35 -3.41
C ARG A 548 5.36 -19.30 -2.92
N SER A 549 5.99 -19.51 -1.76
CA SER A 549 6.91 -18.53 -1.16
C SER A 549 8.17 -18.26 -1.98
N ASP A 550 8.61 -19.24 -2.79
CA ASP A 550 9.84 -19.17 -3.58
C ASP A 550 9.61 -18.66 -5.02
N VAL A 551 8.35 -18.66 -5.46
CA VAL A 551 7.99 -18.33 -6.85
C VAL A 551 8.20 -16.86 -7.16
N SER A 552 7.91 -15.95 -6.22
CA SER A 552 8.00 -14.49 -6.46
C SER A 552 9.43 -14.01 -6.74
N ALA A 553 10.42 -14.52 -5.99
CA ALA A 553 11.83 -14.18 -6.22
C ALA A 553 12.32 -14.75 -7.58
N LYS A 554 11.97 -16.00 -7.89
CA LYS A 554 12.33 -16.64 -9.14
C LYS A 554 11.68 -15.98 -10.37
N LEU A 555 10.48 -15.43 -10.21
CA LEU A 555 9.84 -14.65 -11.27
C LEU A 555 10.59 -13.37 -11.58
N HIS A 556 11.06 -12.68 -10.56
CA HIS A 556 11.89 -11.49 -10.75
C HIS A 556 13.19 -11.82 -11.51
N ASP A 557 13.90 -12.88 -11.08
CA ASP A 557 15.11 -13.35 -11.77
C ASP A 557 14.81 -13.77 -13.23
N LEU A 558 13.68 -14.45 -13.47
CA LEU A 558 13.23 -14.83 -14.80
C LEU A 558 12.99 -13.61 -15.68
N GLU A 559 12.37 -12.57 -15.12
CA GLU A 559 12.13 -11.31 -15.82
C GLU A 559 13.43 -10.64 -16.26
N GLU A 560 14.38 -10.48 -15.34
CA GLU A 560 15.70 -9.91 -15.66
C GLU A 560 16.43 -10.71 -16.75
N ALA A 561 16.45 -12.03 -16.62
CA ALA A 561 17.09 -12.90 -17.62
C ALA A 561 16.40 -12.81 -18.99
N SER A 562 15.06 -12.79 -19.02
CA SER A 562 14.26 -12.66 -20.26
C SER A 562 14.50 -11.31 -20.95
N GLN A 563 14.51 -10.20 -20.19
CA GLN A 563 14.79 -8.87 -20.72
C GLN A 563 16.20 -8.79 -21.33
N GLU A 564 17.20 -9.40 -20.70
CA GLU A 564 18.55 -9.42 -21.24
C GLU A 564 18.62 -10.24 -22.53
N VAL A 565 17.93 -11.39 -22.63
CA VAL A 565 17.83 -12.16 -23.89
C VAL A 565 17.22 -11.30 -24.99
N VAL A 566 16.08 -10.66 -24.73
CA VAL A 566 15.39 -9.82 -25.73
C VAL A 566 16.29 -8.66 -26.18
N ARG A 567 16.94 -7.98 -25.23
CA ARG A 567 17.86 -6.87 -25.52
C ARG A 567 19.05 -7.31 -26.39
N LEU A 568 19.64 -8.47 -26.11
CA LEU A 568 20.75 -9.01 -26.88
C LEU A 568 20.33 -9.46 -28.28
N LEU A 569 19.14 -10.06 -28.40
CA LEU A 569 18.57 -10.44 -29.70
C LEU A 569 18.33 -9.21 -30.59
N ASP A 570 17.75 -8.13 -30.02
CA ASP A 570 17.52 -6.87 -30.74
C ASP A 570 18.85 -6.22 -31.16
N ALA A 571 19.84 -6.17 -30.25
CA ALA A 571 21.16 -5.61 -30.55
C ALA A 571 21.89 -6.40 -31.66
N LEU A 572 21.83 -7.73 -31.60
CA LEU A 572 22.44 -8.61 -32.61
C LEU A 572 21.73 -8.43 -33.97
N TYR A 573 20.40 -8.32 -33.97
CA TYR A 573 19.63 -8.04 -35.18
C TYR A 573 20.06 -6.72 -35.84
N GLU A 574 20.14 -5.62 -35.05
CA GLU A 574 20.59 -4.32 -35.57
C GLU A 574 22.03 -4.35 -36.12
N GLU A 575 22.92 -5.12 -35.48
CA GLU A 575 24.29 -5.25 -35.97
C GLU A 575 24.35 -5.97 -37.32
N LEU A 576 23.59 -7.07 -37.46
CA LEU A 576 23.47 -7.80 -38.73
C LEU A 576 22.79 -6.98 -39.83
N GLU A 577 21.98 -5.99 -39.46
CA GLU A 577 21.34 -5.07 -40.39
C GLU A 577 22.33 -4.04 -40.95
N ARG A 578 23.34 -3.64 -40.17
CA ARG A 578 24.37 -2.67 -40.58
C ARG A 578 25.47 -3.29 -41.45
N GLN A 579 25.67 -4.61 -41.34
CA GLN A 579 26.62 -5.39 -42.18
C GLN A 579 26.00 -5.75 -43.54
#